data_5f88c5cab9ffa440630abf0dcea02be2
#
_entry.id   5f88c5cab9ffa440630abf0dcea02be2
#
_cell.length_a   1.000
_cell.length_b   1.000
_cell.length_c   1.000
_cell.angle_alpha   90.00
_cell.angle_beta   90.00
_cell.angle_gamma   90.00
#
_symmetry.space_group_name_H-M   'P 1'
#
loop_
_entity.id
_entity.type
_entity.pdbx_description
1 polymer ?
#
loop_
_entity_poly.entity_id
_entity_poly.type
_entity_poly.pdbx_seq_one_letter_code
_entity_poly.pdbx_strand_id
1 'polypeptide(L)'
;MKIGASVVNVAWMTAQFGGYWRFRRALGRVQPTQETLLMGYLQKNAATEFGRRHGFATIRSVREYQERVPLSTYEDYIDSIQRLRSGADGILTAARVNCLEPTSGSTQAAKLIPYTRDLQSEFGRAIAPWMFDLALSAPANLGGPAYWSITPAMTQPGNSEGDDTNGTAVGFESDSAYLGGWLGWLANLTLVDCNDLRHIQDVEDFRRRTLVRLLSEGDLRLISVWHPTFLTLLLDTLVASWGELVDDVSRGLPPAGAVRASRANPARARQLARADPSRPASIWPRLTLVSCWGDGHAATLIPDLQIRLPEVRVQPKGLIATEAFVSLPFAGRHPLAICSHFFEFIDDREHARTAWELAEGESYSVVVTTGGGLYRYQLRDRITVDGFVGMTPSIRFLGKEDSVSDLCGEKLSEEWVARVLSRLLPVLAPRTTFALLAPETEGGTPQYVLYIASDEVPAPALGETLEGELALNPNYAHCVRLGQLRSVAVARVDAAAAERYLERLRQGGRRLGNIKPTALSTLTGWRAWFGMDVRPARDA
;
A
#
# COMPACT_ATOMS: atom_id res chain seq x y z
N MET A 1 -29.12 -13.95 3.10
CA MET A 1 -27.85 -14.51 3.57
C MET A 1 -27.45 -15.63 2.62
N LYS A 2 -26.37 -15.48 1.87
CA LYS A 2 -25.83 -16.58 1.05
C LYS A 2 -25.20 -17.59 2.02
N ILE A 3 -25.91 -18.62 2.40
CA ILE A 3 -25.43 -19.68 3.31
C ILE A 3 -24.04 -20.19 2.88
N GLY A 4 -23.78 -20.20 1.56
CA GLY A 4 -22.48 -20.59 1.03
C GLY A 4 -21.30 -19.71 1.46
N ALA A 5 -21.42 -18.37 1.48
CA ALA A 5 -20.31 -17.49 1.84
C ALA A 5 -19.89 -17.64 3.30
N SER A 6 -20.85 -17.75 4.22
CA SER A 6 -20.57 -17.96 5.65
C SER A 6 -19.86 -19.30 5.91
N VAL A 7 -20.30 -20.37 5.26
CA VAL A 7 -19.68 -21.71 5.41
C VAL A 7 -18.23 -21.69 4.89
N VAL A 8 -18.01 -21.06 3.73
CA VAL A 8 -16.67 -20.96 3.13
C VAL A 8 -15.76 -20.08 4.01
N ASN A 9 -16.28 -18.96 4.54
CA ASN A 9 -15.53 -18.11 5.46
C ASN A 9 -15.10 -18.85 6.73
N VAL A 10 -16.02 -19.63 7.33
CA VAL A 10 -15.71 -20.45 8.51
C VAL A 10 -14.67 -21.53 8.17
N ALA A 11 -14.80 -22.20 7.03
CA ALA A 11 -13.81 -23.20 6.59
C ALA A 11 -12.43 -22.56 6.36
N TRP A 12 -12.40 -21.40 5.70
CA TRP A 12 -11.17 -20.65 5.48
C TRP A 12 -10.51 -20.22 6.79
N MET A 13 -11.30 -19.69 7.75
CA MET A 13 -10.80 -19.32 9.08
C MET A 13 -10.28 -20.53 9.87
N THR A 14 -10.96 -21.66 9.79
CA THR A 14 -10.51 -22.89 10.44
C THR A 14 -9.13 -23.30 9.91
N ALA A 15 -8.90 -23.15 8.60
CA ALA A 15 -7.60 -23.42 7.99
C ALA A 15 -6.49 -22.45 8.49
N GLN A 16 -6.83 -21.22 8.87
CA GLN A 16 -5.87 -20.24 9.40
C GLN A 16 -5.52 -20.45 10.88
N PHE A 17 -6.27 -21.27 11.62
CA PHE A 17 -6.09 -21.49 13.06
C PHE A 17 -4.66 -21.88 13.44
N GLY A 18 -4.05 -22.81 12.69
CA GLY A 18 -2.67 -23.25 12.92
C GLY A 18 -1.65 -22.12 12.75
N GLY A 19 -1.85 -21.22 11.77
CA GLY A 19 -1.03 -20.05 11.55
C GLY A 19 -1.16 -19.02 12.68
N TYR A 20 -2.39 -18.75 13.11
CA TYR A 20 -2.68 -17.88 14.24
C TYR A 20 -1.99 -18.36 15.53
N TRP A 21 -2.12 -19.64 15.89
CA TRP A 21 -1.50 -20.19 17.10
C TRP A 21 0.03 -20.19 17.03
N ARG A 22 0.58 -20.46 15.86
CA ARG A 22 2.03 -20.37 15.65
C ARG A 22 2.52 -18.95 15.91
N PHE A 23 1.87 -17.96 15.30
CA PHE A 23 2.20 -16.55 15.48
C PHE A 23 2.05 -16.12 16.95
N ARG A 24 0.91 -16.45 17.57
CA ARG A 24 0.63 -16.13 18.99
C ARG A 24 1.70 -16.69 19.94
N ARG A 25 2.18 -17.90 19.69
CA ARG A 25 3.29 -18.50 20.47
C ARG A 25 4.62 -17.80 20.18
N ALA A 26 4.85 -17.36 18.95
CA ALA A 26 6.07 -16.67 18.55
C ALA A 26 6.18 -15.27 19.16
N LEU A 27 5.06 -14.59 19.49
CA LEU A 27 5.06 -13.25 20.07
C LEU A 27 5.95 -13.10 21.33
N GLY A 28 6.13 -14.13 22.12
CA GLY A 28 7.04 -14.18 23.27
C GLY A 28 8.40 -14.81 22.97
N ARG A 29 8.71 -15.11 21.69
CA ARG A 29 9.91 -15.88 21.29
C ARG A 29 10.51 -15.31 20.00
N VAL A 30 10.69 -13.99 19.93
CA VAL A 30 11.11 -13.29 18.71
C VAL A 30 12.45 -13.82 18.20
N GLN A 31 13.49 -13.79 19.03
CA GLN A 31 14.84 -14.20 18.66
C GLN A 31 14.89 -15.65 18.11
N PRO A 32 14.46 -16.70 18.85
CA PRO A 32 14.55 -18.06 18.31
C PRO A 32 13.67 -18.30 17.09
N THR A 33 12.56 -17.55 16.92
CA THR A 33 11.71 -17.62 15.74
C THR A 33 12.45 -17.08 14.53
N GLN A 34 13.07 -15.92 14.65
CA GLN A 34 13.78 -15.23 13.58
C GLN A 34 15.07 -15.98 13.21
N GLU A 35 15.83 -16.45 14.20
CA GLU A 35 17.04 -17.29 13.95
C GLU A 35 16.69 -18.57 13.18
N THR A 36 15.60 -19.25 13.55
CA THR A 36 15.13 -20.46 12.86
C THR A 36 14.78 -20.17 11.40
N LEU A 37 14.11 -19.05 11.13
CA LEU A 37 13.79 -18.64 9.76
C LEU A 37 15.04 -18.38 8.95
N LEU A 38 15.97 -17.59 9.48
CA LEU A 38 17.22 -17.26 8.79
C LEU A 38 18.02 -18.52 8.46
N MET A 39 18.23 -19.39 9.46
CA MET A 39 18.99 -20.63 9.23
C MET A 39 18.31 -21.53 8.19
N GLY A 40 16.97 -21.53 8.15
CA GLY A 40 16.20 -22.24 7.12
C GLY A 40 16.47 -21.68 5.71
N TYR A 41 16.50 -20.36 5.54
CA TYR A 41 16.84 -19.74 4.25
C TYR A 41 18.28 -20.07 3.82
N LEU A 42 19.24 -19.96 4.72
CA LEU A 42 20.65 -20.22 4.41
C LEU A 42 20.87 -21.69 4.02
N GLN A 43 20.29 -22.62 4.79
CA GLN A 43 20.39 -24.07 4.49
C GLN A 43 19.78 -24.39 3.13
N LYS A 44 18.57 -23.91 2.86
CA LYS A 44 17.85 -24.17 1.61
C LYS A 44 18.60 -23.65 0.39
N ASN A 45 19.20 -22.46 0.51
CA ASN A 45 19.81 -21.74 -0.59
C ASN A 45 21.34 -21.88 -0.64
N ALA A 46 21.94 -22.77 0.16
CA ALA A 46 23.38 -22.95 0.25
C ALA A 46 24.04 -23.33 -1.10
N ALA A 47 23.32 -24.06 -1.95
CA ALA A 47 23.79 -24.50 -3.26
C ALA A 47 23.51 -23.53 -4.41
N THR A 48 22.83 -22.39 -4.16
CA THR A 48 22.60 -21.35 -5.18
C THR A 48 23.89 -20.61 -5.50
N GLU A 49 23.90 -19.85 -6.60
CA GLU A 49 25.04 -19.00 -6.94
C GLU A 49 25.32 -17.99 -5.82
N PHE A 50 24.28 -17.29 -5.35
CA PHE A 50 24.38 -16.34 -4.25
C PHE A 50 24.84 -17.02 -2.95
N GLY A 51 24.25 -18.17 -2.60
CA GLY A 51 24.60 -18.92 -1.40
C GLY A 51 26.05 -19.40 -1.36
N ARG A 52 26.58 -19.89 -2.51
CA ARG A 52 27.98 -20.25 -2.62
C ARG A 52 28.91 -19.05 -2.50
N ARG A 53 28.57 -17.93 -3.16
CA ARG A 53 29.34 -16.67 -3.12
C ARG A 53 29.53 -16.17 -1.70
N HIS A 54 28.49 -16.26 -0.86
CA HIS A 54 28.48 -15.76 0.51
C HIS A 54 28.69 -16.84 1.58
N GLY A 55 28.99 -18.09 1.17
CA GLY A 55 29.35 -19.17 2.08
C GLY A 55 28.20 -19.62 3.00
N PHE A 56 26.96 -19.64 2.54
CA PHE A 56 25.76 -19.98 3.34
C PHE A 56 25.88 -21.32 4.08
N ALA A 57 26.51 -22.31 3.46
CA ALA A 57 26.70 -23.64 4.06
C ALA A 57 27.47 -23.61 5.39
N THR A 58 28.24 -22.55 5.67
CA THR A 58 29.11 -22.44 6.86
C THR A 58 28.65 -21.41 7.88
N ILE A 59 27.64 -20.60 7.58
CA ILE A 59 27.05 -19.63 8.51
C ILE A 59 26.24 -20.36 9.57
N ARG A 60 26.44 -20.02 10.86
CA ARG A 60 25.79 -20.68 12.02
C ARG A 60 25.08 -19.69 12.95
N SER A 61 25.24 -18.40 12.76
CA SER A 61 24.65 -17.36 13.60
C SER A 61 24.20 -16.14 12.78
N VAL A 62 23.30 -15.34 13.35
CA VAL A 62 22.88 -14.06 12.77
C VAL A 62 24.08 -13.13 12.60
N ARG A 63 24.97 -13.09 13.59
CA ARG A 63 26.19 -12.27 13.54
C ARG A 63 27.09 -12.65 12.35
N GLU A 64 27.37 -13.95 12.16
CA GLU A 64 28.14 -14.41 11.01
C GLU A 64 27.46 -14.08 9.68
N TYR A 65 26.12 -14.13 9.64
CA TYR A 65 25.34 -13.72 8.47
C TYR A 65 25.54 -12.23 8.17
N GLN A 66 25.44 -11.38 9.19
CA GLN A 66 25.63 -9.93 9.06
C GLN A 66 27.07 -9.56 8.62
N GLU A 67 28.07 -10.31 9.07
CA GLU A 67 29.48 -10.09 8.73
C GLU A 67 29.80 -10.52 7.27
N ARG A 68 29.14 -11.55 6.74
CA ARG A 68 29.45 -12.14 5.42
C ARG A 68 28.55 -11.68 4.29
N VAL A 69 27.33 -11.33 4.59
CA VAL A 69 26.36 -10.87 3.58
C VAL A 69 26.20 -9.36 3.72
N PRO A 70 26.54 -8.57 2.71
CA PRO A 70 26.40 -7.12 2.78
C PRO A 70 24.90 -6.72 2.78
N LEU A 71 24.60 -5.52 3.27
CA LEU A 71 23.33 -4.85 2.98
C LEU A 71 23.21 -4.67 1.47
N SER A 72 22.02 -4.84 0.95
CA SER A 72 21.78 -4.79 -0.50
C SER A 72 20.61 -3.88 -0.85
N THR A 73 20.62 -3.40 -2.07
CA THR A 73 19.55 -2.62 -2.71
C THR A 73 19.10 -3.33 -3.99
N TYR A 74 18.13 -2.80 -4.70
CA TYR A 74 17.65 -3.41 -5.95
C TYR A 74 18.75 -3.47 -7.03
N GLU A 75 19.59 -2.48 -7.05
CA GLU A 75 20.69 -2.33 -8.00
C GLU A 75 21.66 -3.53 -7.95
N ASP A 76 21.84 -4.12 -6.76
CA ASP A 76 22.69 -5.30 -6.56
C ASP A 76 22.08 -6.60 -7.14
N TYR A 77 20.79 -6.57 -7.44
CA TYR A 77 20.05 -7.72 -7.97
C TYR A 77 19.70 -7.63 -9.46
N ILE A 78 19.91 -6.51 -10.14
CA ILE A 78 19.48 -6.27 -11.52
C ILE A 78 19.94 -7.38 -12.47
N ASP A 79 21.23 -7.72 -12.46
CA ASP A 79 21.79 -8.80 -13.31
C ASP A 79 21.14 -10.16 -13.00
N SER A 80 21.04 -10.50 -11.71
CA SER A 80 20.41 -11.75 -11.26
C SER A 80 18.95 -11.84 -11.69
N ILE A 81 18.21 -10.73 -11.59
CA ILE A 81 16.79 -10.66 -11.98
C ILE A 81 16.64 -10.77 -13.51
N GLN A 82 17.52 -10.15 -14.28
CA GLN A 82 17.52 -10.28 -15.75
C GLN A 82 17.75 -11.74 -16.17
N ARG A 83 18.68 -12.43 -15.53
CA ARG A 83 18.95 -13.85 -15.79
C ARG A 83 17.77 -14.74 -15.36
N LEU A 84 17.12 -14.46 -14.22
CA LEU A 84 15.88 -15.13 -13.81
C LEU A 84 14.76 -14.89 -14.81
N ARG A 85 14.63 -13.67 -15.36
CA ARG A 85 13.66 -13.35 -16.41
C ARG A 85 13.91 -14.15 -17.69
N SER A 86 15.16 -14.43 -18.01
CA SER A 86 15.54 -15.29 -19.15
C SER A 86 15.40 -16.78 -18.86
N GLY A 87 14.84 -17.17 -17.69
CA GLY A 87 14.56 -18.57 -17.33
C GLY A 87 15.71 -19.30 -16.63
N ALA A 88 16.75 -18.60 -16.17
CA ALA A 88 17.81 -19.24 -15.38
C ALA A 88 17.34 -19.54 -13.95
N ASP A 89 17.70 -20.70 -13.41
CA ASP A 89 17.38 -21.15 -12.05
C ASP A 89 18.61 -21.19 -11.14
N GLY A 90 18.39 -21.30 -9.83
CA GLY A 90 19.46 -21.51 -8.83
C GLY A 90 20.38 -20.32 -8.63
N ILE A 91 20.00 -19.10 -9.03
CA ILE A 91 20.78 -17.89 -8.88
C ILE A 91 20.65 -17.36 -7.44
N LEU A 92 19.48 -16.86 -7.08
CA LEU A 92 19.18 -16.26 -5.77
C LEU A 92 18.54 -17.25 -4.80
N THR A 93 17.72 -18.16 -5.31
CA THR A 93 16.97 -19.13 -4.52
C THR A 93 16.99 -20.51 -5.21
N ALA A 94 16.95 -21.57 -4.42
CA ALA A 94 16.79 -22.93 -4.91
C ALA A 94 15.34 -23.25 -5.32
N ALA A 95 14.39 -22.44 -4.87
CA ALA A 95 13.00 -22.56 -5.28
C ALA A 95 12.80 -21.97 -6.68
N ARG A 96 11.95 -22.62 -7.49
CA ARG A 96 11.58 -22.08 -8.80
C ARG A 96 10.88 -20.73 -8.64
N VAL A 97 11.28 -19.74 -9.43
CA VAL A 97 10.61 -18.45 -9.55
C VAL A 97 9.36 -18.62 -10.43
N ASN A 98 8.19 -18.45 -9.85
CA ASN A 98 6.92 -18.60 -10.57
C ASN A 98 6.59 -17.40 -11.45
N CYS A 99 6.86 -16.18 -10.95
CA CYS A 99 6.71 -14.94 -11.67
C CYS A 99 7.64 -13.86 -11.09
N LEU A 100 7.80 -12.78 -11.83
CA LEU A 100 8.48 -11.55 -11.41
C LEU A 100 7.40 -10.48 -11.18
N GLU A 101 7.19 -10.06 -9.93
CA GLU A 101 6.14 -9.08 -9.61
C GLU A 101 6.69 -7.66 -9.64
N PRO A 102 6.11 -6.76 -10.46
CA PRO A 102 6.55 -5.39 -10.51
C PRO A 102 6.14 -4.62 -9.25
N THR A 103 7.09 -3.89 -8.66
CA THR A 103 6.77 -3.00 -7.53
C THR A 103 6.15 -1.69 -8.01
N SER A 104 5.44 -1.02 -7.10
CA SER A 104 4.88 0.31 -7.30
C SER A 104 5.91 1.45 -7.20
N GLY A 105 7.20 1.14 -7.30
CA GLY A 105 8.32 2.04 -7.01
C GLY A 105 8.21 3.47 -7.53
N SER A 106 8.76 4.41 -6.77
CA SER A 106 8.76 5.86 -7.05
C SER A 106 9.77 6.29 -8.11
N THR A 107 10.70 5.42 -8.50
CA THR A 107 11.79 5.68 -9.46
C THR A 107 11.48 5.13 -10.85
N GLN A 108 12.13 5.65 -11.86
CA GLN A 108 11.86 5.58 -13.31
C GLN A 108 11.56 4.20 -13.95
N ALA A 109 11.84 3.08 -13.29
CA ALA A 109 11.50 1.74 -13.78
C ALA A 109 10.90 0.88 -12.67
N ALA A 110 9.87 0.09 -12.98
CA ALA A 110 9.29 -0.87 -12.04
C ALA A 110 10.34 -1.92 -11.66
N LYS A 111 10.65 -2.05 -10.37
CA LYS A 111 11.49 -3.11 -9.85
C LYS A 111 10.74 -4.44 -9.96
N LEU A 112 11.41 -5.50 -10.36
CA LEU A 112 10.82 -6.84 -10.51
C LEU A 112 11.26 -7.71 -9.34
N ILE A 113 10.33 -8.21 -8.55
CA ILE A 113 10.59 -9.03 -7.37
C ILE A 113 10.34 -10.50 -7.69
N PRO A 114 11.31 -11.40 -7.45
CA PRO A 114 11.13 -12.83 -7.69
C PRO A 114 10.10 -13.44 -6.73
N TYR A 115 9.01 -13.97 -7.27
CA TYR A 115 7.99 -14.66 -6.49
C TYR A 115 8.13 -16.18 -6.61
N THR A 116 8.39 -16.80 -5.47
CA THR A 116 8.49 -18.24 -5.30
C THR A 116 7.33 -18.76 -4.45
N ARG A 117 7.12 -20.07 -4.42
CA ARG A 117 6.18 -20.69 -3.47
C ARG A 117 6.55 -20.42 -2.01
N ASP A 118 7.84 -20.24 -1.72
CA ASP A 118 8.31 -19.93 -0.37
C ASP A 118 7.84 -18.54 0.03
N LEU A 119 8.07 -17.52 -0.82
CA LEU A 119 7.62 -16.15 -0.58
C LEU A 119 6.09 -16.08 -0.44
N GLN A 120 5.34 -16.77 -1.29
CA GLN A 120 3.87 -16.89 -1.14
C GLN A 120 3.47 -17.49 0.22
N SER A 121 4.16 -18.56 0.65
CA SER A 121 3.92 -19.16 1.95
C SER A 121 4.24 -18.21 3.11
N GLU A 122 5.24 -17.35 2.94
CA GLU A 122 5.63 -16.31 3.90
C GLU A 122 4.51 -15.27 4.05
N PHE A 123 3.98 -14.76 2.95
CA PHE A 123 2.80 -13.89 2.97
C PHE A 123 1.60 -14.58 3.65
N GLY A 124 1.35 -15.84 3.32
CA GLY A 124 0.31 -16.64 3.98
C GLY A 124 0.49 -16.75 5.50
N ARG A 125 1.75 -16.85 5.99
CA ARG A 125 2.05 -16.88 7.44
C ARG A 125 1.75 -15.55 8.16
N ALA A 126 1.75 -14.43 7.45
CA ALA A 126 1.35 -13.13 7.99
C ALA A 126 -0.17 -12.91 7.91
N ILE A 127 -0.79 -13.32 6.80
CA ILE A 127 -2.23 -13.16 6.58
C ILE A 127 -3.04 -14.03 7.53
N ALA A 128 -2.59 -15.25 7.83
CA ALA A 128 -3.30 -16.16 8.70
C ALA A 128 -3.62 -15.59 10.09
N PRO A 129 -2.65 -15.07 10.88
CA PRO A 129 -2.95 -14.47 12.17
C PRO A 129 -3.80 -13.20 12.05
N TRP A 130 -3.60 -12.37 11.04
CA TRP A 130 -4.42 -11.18 10.82
C TRP A 130 -5.88 -11.52 10.60
N MET A 131 -6.16 -12.40 9.64
CA MET A 131 -7.54 -12.75 9.32
C MET A 131 -8.24 -13.49 10.46
N PHE A 132 -7.52 -14.35 11.18
CA PHE A 132 -8.08 -15.06 12.32
C PHE A 132 -8.37 -14.13 13.51
N ASP A 133 -7.48 -13.17 13.82
CA ASP A 133 -7.70 -12.13 14.83
C ASP A 133 -8.90 -11.25 14.48
N LEU A 134 -9.02 -10.88 13.19
CA LEU A 134 -10.16 -10.16 12.68
C LEU A 134 -11.47 -10.93 12.87
N ALA A 135 -11.47 -12.23 12.60
CA ALA A 135 -12.65 -13.08 12.80
C ALA A 135 -13.05 -13.20 14.28
N LEU A 136 -12.06 -13.26 15.18
CA LEU A 136 -12.31 -13.27 16.63
C LEU A 136 -12.86 -11.93 17.14
N SER A 137 -12.30 -10.82 16.66
CA SER A 137 -12.68 -9.46 17.08
C SER A 137 -14.00 -8.98 16.48
N ALA A 138 -14.37 -9.47 15.31
CA ALA A 138 -15.56 -9.07 14.57
C ALA A 138 -16.17 -10.25 13.78
N PRO A 139 -16.76 -11.25 14.47
CA PRO A 139 -17.26 -12.48 13.86
C PRO A 139 -18.40 -12.22 12.86
N ALA A 140 -19.09 -11.09 12.97
CA ALA A 140 -20.11 -10.67 12.00
C ALA A 140 -19.58 -10.53 10.57
N ASN A 141 -18.27 -10.27 10.39
CA ASN A 141 -17.63 -10.17 9.09
C ASN A 141 -17.62 -11.50 8.32
N LEU A 142 -17.68 -12.62 9.03
CA LEU A 142 -17.76 -13.94 8.41
C LEU A 142 -19.10 -14.24 7.78
N GLY A 143 -20.11 -13.41 8.04
CA GLY A 143 -21.50 -13.65 7.63
C GLY A 143 -21.81 -13.36 6.16
N GLY A 144 -20.91 -12.79 5.37
CA GLY A 144 -21.16 -12.39 3.99
C GLY A 144 -19.90 -12.13 3.18
N PRO A 145 -20.06 -11.61 1.95
CA PRO A 145 -18.93 -11.35 1.07
C PRO A 145 -18.09 -10.15 1.50
N ALA A 146 -16.82 -10.16 1.03
CA ALA A 146 -15.90 -9.05 1.15
C ALA A 146 -15.53 -8.51 -0.25
N TYR A 147 -15.17 -7.25 -0.33
CA TYR A 147 -14.52 -6.67 -1.51
C TYR A 147 -13.05 -6.44 -1.24
N TRP A 148 -12.21 -6.92 -2.13
CA TRP A 148 -10.80 -6.56 -2.20
C TRP A 148 -10.57 -5.77 -3.47
N SER A 149 -9.93 -4.60 -3.35
CA SER A 149 -9.65 -3.76 -4.50
C SER A 149 -8.73 -4.47 -5.48
N ILE A 150 -9.06 -4.32 -6.76
CA ILE A 150 -8.27 -4.86 -7.86
C ILE A 150 -7.58 -3.69 -8.55
N THR A 151 -6.34 -3.91 -8.92
CA THR A 151 -5.56 -2.95 -9.70
C THR A 151 -5.79 -3.24 -11.19
N PRO A 152 -6.26 -2.27 -12.00
CA PRO A 152 -6.36 -2.43 -13.43
C PRO A 152 -5.01 -2.80 -14.03
N ALA A 153 -4.98 -3.82 -14.89
CA ALA A 153 -3.80 -4.20 -15.63
C ALA A 153 -3.51 -3.11 -16.69
N MET A 154 -2.38 -2.43 -16.56
CA MET A 154 -1.90 -1.54 -17.62
C MET A 154 -1.12 -2.37 -18.61
N THR A 155 -1.59 -2.45 -19.84
CA THR A 155 -0.78 -2.93 -20.98
C THR A 155 0.34 -1.93 -21.19
N GLN A 156 1.59 -2.28 -20.90
CA GLN A 156 2.70 -1.46 -21.34
C GLN A 156 2.73 -1.48 -22.86
N PRO A 157 2.83 -0.32 -23.55
CA PRO A 157 3.12 -0.30 -24.97
C PRO A 157 4.52 -0.91 -25.15
N GLY A 158 4.60 -2.14 -25.64
CA GLY A 158 5.86 -2.86 -25.85
C GLY A 158 5.87 -4.33 -25.44
N ASN A 159 4.93 -4.79 -24.62
CA ASN A 159 4.71 -6.23 -24.45
C ASN A 159 3.56 -6.66 -25.38
N SER A 160 3.83 -6.68 -26.70
CA SER A 160 3.05 -7.46 -27.64
C SER A 160 3.14 -8.93 -27.25
N GLU A 161 1.98 -9.58 -27.17
CA GLU A 161 1.85 -11.03 -27.22
C GLU A 161 2.67 -11.55 -28.40
N GLY A 162 3.87 -12.04 -28.17
CA GLY A 162 4.64 -12.61 -29.28
C GLY A 162 6.15 -12.56 -29.18
N ASP A 163 6.76 -12.56 -27.99
CA ASP A 163 8.15 -13.00 -27.94
C ASP A 163 8.50 -13.52 -26.52
N ASP A 164 8.97 -14.75 -26.47
CA ASP A 164 9.51 -15.56 -25.39
C ASP A 164 8.59 -16.66 -24.83
N THR A 165 8.53 -17.73 -25.56
CA THR A 165 8.00 -19.04 -25.11
C THR A 165 8.84 -19.70 -24.00
N ASN A 166 9.93 -19.07 -23.52
CA ASN A 166 10.85 -19.62 -22.50
C ASN A 166 11.14 -18.69 -21.30
N GLY A 167 10.51 -17.52 -21.15
CA GLY A 167 10.80 -16.58 -20.07
C GLY A 167 9.88 -16.74 -18.84
N THR A 168 10.34 -16.20 -17.68
CA THR A 168 9.54 -16.13 -16.45
C THR A 168 8.43 -15.09 -16.59
N ALA A 169 7.18 -15.46 -16.26
CA ALA A 169 6.02 -14.56 -16.34
C ALA A 169 6.20 -13.29 -15.49
N VAL A 170 5.66 -12.16 -15.95
CA VAL A 170 5.69 -10.88 -15.21
C VAL A 170 4.29 -10.55 -14.71
N GLY A 171 4.16 -10.37 -13.38
CA GLY A 171 2.92 -10.02 -12.70
C GLY A 171 2.05 -11.20 -12.33
N PHE A 172 1.21 -11.02 -11.29
CA PHE A 172 0.18 -11.99 -10.91
C PHE A 172 -1.10 -11.79 -11.71
N GLU A 173 -1.83 -12.88 -11.93
CA GLU A 173 -3.16 -12.82 -12.57
C GLU A 173 -4.23 -12.19 -11.67
N SER A 174 -4.07 -12.22 -10.33
CA SER A 174 -4.99 -11.61 -9.37
C SER A 174 -4.33 -11.38 -8.02
N ASP A 175 -4.86 -10.43 -7.20
CA ASP A 175 -4.38 -10.18 -5.83
C ASP A 175 -4.56 -11.39 -4.91
N SER A 176 -5.53 -12.27 -5.17
CA SER A 176 -5.69 -13.53 -4.44
C SER A 176 -4.56 -14.55 -4.72
N ALA A 177 -3.78 -14.35 -5.78
CA ALA A 177 -2.62 -15.18 -6.09
C ALA A 177 -1.49 -15.02 -5.05
N TYR A 178 -1.44 -13.90 -4.30
CA TYR A 178 -0.55 -13.76 -3.15
C TYR A 178 -0.83 -14.79 -2.03
N LEU A 179 -2.08 -15.26 -1.90
CA LEU A 179 -2.45 -16.30 -0.94
C LEU A 179 -2.00 -17.70 -1.36
N GLY A 180 -1.77 -17.90 -2.65
CA GLY A 180 -1.36 -19.18 -3.24
C GLY A 180 -2.41 -20.30 -3.13
N GLY A 181 -2.38 -21.25 -4.05
CA GLY A 181 -3.08 -22.54 -4.02
C GLY A 181 -4.56 -22.50 -3.63
N TRP A 182 -4.98 -23.48 -2.80
CA TRP A 182 -6.37 -23.67 -2.40
C TRP A 182 -6.92 -22.57 -1.47
N LEU A 183 -6.06 -21.86 -0.72
CA LEU A 183 -6.48 -20.74 0.13
C LEU A 183 -6.92 -19.54 -0.72
N GLY A 184 -6.23 -19.22 -1.80
CA GLY A 184 -6.65 -18.20 -2.76
C GLY A 184 -7.96 -18.56 -3.45
N TRP A 185 -8.15 -19.85 -3.80
CA TRP A 185 -9.42 -20.34 -4.36
C TRP A 185 -10.59 -20.17 -3.37
N LEU A 186 -10.42 -20.55 -2.10
CA LEU A 186 -11.44 -20.35 -1.06
C LEU A 186 -11.76 -18.87 -0.85
N ALA A 187 -10.75 -18.00 -0.79
CA ALA A 187 -10.95 -16.56 -0.66
C ALA A 187 -11.80 -16.02 -1.82
N ASN A 188 -11.50 -16.43 -3.06
CA ASN A 188 -12.27 -15.99 -4.24
C ASN A 188 -13.76 -16.38 -4.20
N LEU A 189 -14.15 -17.45 -3.50
CA LEU A 189 -15.54 -17.83 -3.33
C LEU A 189 -16.34 -16.88 -2.42
N THR A 190 -15.64 -16.11 -1.60
CA THR A 190 -16.23 -15.17 -0.64
C THR A 190 -16.04 -13.71 -1.03
N LEU A 191 -15.23 -13.45 -2.05
CA LEU A 191 -15.04 -12.10 -2.57
C LEU A 191 -16.15 -11.72 -3.57
N VAL A 192 -16.44 -10.42 -3.62
CA VAL A 192 -17.18 -9.85 -4.75
C VAL A 192 -16.32 -10.01 -5.99
N ASP A 193 -16.82 -10.72 -6.99
CA ASP A 193 -16.05 -11.06 -8.18
C ASP A 193 -15.84 -9.82 -9.07
N CYS A 194 -14.66 -9.23 -8.95
CA CYS A 194 -14.22 -8.09 -9.74
C CYS A 194 -12.93 -8.39 -10.54
N ASN A 195 -12.44 -9.63 -10.57
CA ASN A 195 -11.13 -9.98 -11.12
C ASN A 195 -10.94 -9.62 -12.61
N ASP A 196 -11.99 -9.68 -13.41
CA ASP A 196 -11.97 -9.32 -14.81
C ASP A 196 -11.97 -7.80 -15.06
N LEU A 197 -12.33 -6.98 -14.07
CA LEU A 197 -12.29 -5.51 -14.19
C LEU A 197 -10.87 -4.96 -14.38
N ARG A 198 -9.84 -5.73 -14.05
CA ARG A 198 -8.43 -5.36 -14.32
C ARG A 198 -8.14 -5.07 -15.80
N HIS A 199 -8.94 -5.59 -16.72
CA HIS A 199 -8.78 -5.37 -18.16
C HIS A 199 -9.36 -4.04 -18.67
N ILE A 200 -10.04 -3.27 -17.79
CA ILE A 200 -10.59 -1.97 -18.12
C ILE A 200 -9.49 -0.92 -18.00
N GLN A 201 -9.28 -0.16 -19.06
CA GLN A 201 -8.33 0.96 -19.08
C GLN A 201 -8.98 2.29 -18.73
N ASP A 202 -10.26 2.45 -19.07
CA ASP A 202 -11.02 3.65 -18.73
C ASP A 202 -11.40 3.67 -17.26
N VAL A 203 -11.02 4.74 -16.55
CA VAL A 203 -11.19 4.86 -15.10
C VAL A 203 -12.65 5.01 -14.71
N GLU A 204 -13.45 5.69 -15.52
CA GLU A 204 -14.88 5.91 -15.24
C GLU A 204 -15.67 4.61 -15.43
N ASP A 205 -15.42 3.87 -16.52
CA ASP A 205 -16.02 2.55 -16.74
C ASP A 205 -15.57 1.54 -15.66
N PHE A 206 -14.30 1.60 -15.24
CA PHE A 206 -13.81 0.79 -14.13
C PHE A 206 -14.54 1.08 -12.82
N ARG A 207 -14.70 2.35 -12.44
CA ARG A 207 -15.45 2.77 -11.23
C ARG A 207 -16.92 2.37 -11.33
N ARG A 208 -17.56 2.66 -12.45
CA ARG A 208 -18.96 2.32 -12.70
C ARG A 208 -19.21 0.83 -12.53
N ARG A 209 -18.44 -0.02 -13.20
CA ARG A 209 -18.59 -1.49 -13.10
C ARG A 209 -18.27 -2.02 -11.72
N THR A 210 -17.26 -1.47 -11.06
CA THR A 210 -16.95 -1.80 -9.66
C THR A 210 -18.15 -1.50 -8.76
N LEU A 211 -18.71 -0.30 -8.87
CA LEU A 211 -19.89 0.11 -8.09
C LEU A 211 -21.10 -0.77 -8.38
N VAL A 212 -21.39 -1.07 -9.65
CA VAL A 212 -22.52 -1.96 -10.00
C VAL A 212 -22.38 -3.34 -9.35
N ARG A 213 -21.18 -3.91 -9.30
CA ARG A 213 -20.93 -5.19 -8.63
C ARG A 213 -21.08 -5.08 -7.11
N LEU A 214 -20.54 -4.03 -6.49
CA LEU A 214 -20.69 -3.76 -5.06
C LEU A 214 -22.16 -3.52 -4.68
N LEU A 215 -22.89 -2.73 -5.46
CA LEU A 215 -24.31 -2.44 -5.25
C LEU A 215 -25.19 -3.69 -5.39
N SER A 216 -24.80 -4.61 -6.27
CA SER A 216 -25.51 -5.89 -6.45
C SER A 216 -25.40 -6.79 -5.21
N GLU A 217 -24.38 -6.59 -4.36
CA GLU A 217 -24.17 -7.32 -3.10
C GLU A 217 -24.78 -6.57 -1.92
N GLY A 218 -25.97 -6.98 -1.49
CA GLY A 218 -26.66 -6.36 -0.34
C GLY A 218 -26.12 -6.78 1.02
N ASP A 219 -25.33 -7.82 1.11
CA ASP A 219 -24.79 -8.39 2.34
C ASP A 219 -23.26 -8.19 2.48
N LEU A 220 -22.74 -7.14 1.85
CA LEU A 220 -21.33 -6.77 1.93
C LEU A 220 -20.91 -6.50 3.38
N ARG A 221 -19.82 -7.11 3.84
CA ARG A 221 -19.34 -7.06 5.23
C ARG A 221 -18.04 -6.30 5.40
N LEU A 222 -17.17 -6.39 4.43
CA LEU A 222 -15.83 -5.85 4.48
C LEU A 222 -15.46 -5.25 3.14
N ILE A 223 -14.82 -4.08 3.17
CA ILE A 223 -14.14 -3.46 2.03
C ILE A 223 -12.66 -3.37 2.37
N SER A 224 -11.81 -3.99 1.55
CA SER A 224 -10.36 -3.92 1.65
C SER A 224 -9.81 -3.20 0.44
N VAL A 225 -9.28 -2.01 0.65
CA VAL A 225 -8.62 -1.19 -0.37
C VAL A 225 -7.19 -0.90 0.05
N TRP A 226 -6.32 -0.55 -0.88
CA TRP A 226 -4.97 -0.15 -0.52
C TRP A 226 -4.99 1.26 0.08
N HIS A 227 -5.42 2.25 -0.66
CA HIS A 227 -5.40 3.64 -0.22
C HIS A 227 -6.80 4.19 0.07
N PRO A 228 -7.00 5.02 1.12
CA PRO A 228 -8.30 5.62 1.44
C PRO A 228 -8.95 6.35 0.27
N THR A 229 -8.17 7.10 -0.53
CA THR A 229 -8.70 7.88 -1.67
C THR A 229 -9.38 7.02 -2.73
N PHE A 230 -8.96 5.77 -2.91
CA PHE A 230 -9.66 4.88 -3.83
C PHE A 230 -11.12 4.69 -3.41
N LEU A 231 -11.37 4.52 -2.12
CA LEU A 231 -12.73 4.34 -1.61
C LEU A 231 -13.50 5.67 -1.58
N THR A 232 -12.87 6.76 -1.18
CA THR A 232 -13.57 8.07 -1.18
C THR A 232 -13.99 8.48 -2.58
N LEU A 233 -13.16 8.28 -3.60
CA LEU A 233 -13.52 8.54 -5.00
C LEU A 233 -14.64 7.63 -5.52
N LEU A 234 -14.66 6.36 -5.08
CA LEU A 234 -15.81 5.48 -5.39
C LEU A 234 -17.10 5.98 -4.73
N LEU A 235 -17.04 6.45 -3.48
CA LEU A 235 -18.21 7.00 -2.78
C LEU A 235 -18.70 8.32 -3.42
N ASP A 236 -17.78 9.16 -3.91
CA ASP A 236 -18.15 10.38 -4.64
C ASP A 236 -18.87 10.03 -5.97
N THR A 237 -18.31 9.09 -6.74
CA THR A 237 -18.97 8.59 -7.96
C THR A 237 -20.33 7.95 -7.65
N LEU A 238 -20.43 7.22 -6.54
CA LEU A 238 -21.68 6.62 -6.07
C LEU A 238 -22.78 7.65 -5.89
N VAL A 239 -22.47 8.77 -5.24
CA VAL A 239 -23.43 9.86 -4.99
C VAL A 239 -23.77 10.59 -6.30
N ALA A 240 -22.76 10.93 -7.10
CA ALA A 240 -22.92 11.69 -8.34
C ALA A 240 -23.75 10.96 -9.41
N SER A 241 -23.56 9.64 -9.52
CA SER A 241 -24.18 8.82 -10.59
C SER A 241 -25.27 7.88 -10.06
N TRP A 242 -25.88 8.16 -8.90
CA TRP A 242 -26.76 7.23 -8.22
C TRP A 242 -27.88 6.64 -9.09
N GLY A 243 -28.61 7.50 -9.82
CA GLY A 243 -29.74 7.06 -10.67
C GLY A 243 -29.30 6.09 -11.76
N GLU A 244 -28.21 6.40 -12.44
CA GLU A 244 -27.63 5.55 -13.50
C GLU A 244 -27.16 4.21 -12.94
N LEU A 245 -26.50 4.23 -11.79
CA LEU A 245 -26.01 3.01 -11.14
C LEU A 245 -27.15 2.09 -10.71
N VAL A 246 -28.25 2.63 -10.20
CA VAL A 246 -29.44 1.85 -9.85
C VAL A 246 -30.09 1.23 -11.09
N ASP A 247 -30.13 1.98 -12.19
CA ASP A 247 -30.60 1.49 -13.49
C ASP A 247 -29.71 0.37 -14.03
N ASP A 248 -28.39 0.53 -13.92
CA ASP A 248 -27.40 -0.47 -14.32
C ASP A 248 -27.52 -1.77 -13.49
N VAL A 249 -27.76 -1.66 -12.19
CA VAL A 249 -28.05 -2.84 -11.35
C VAL A 249 -29.34 -3.51 -11.80
N SER A 250 -30.37 -2.72 -12.17
CA SER A 250 -31.63 -3.26 -12.62
C SER A 250 -31.50 -4.06 -13.92
N ARG A 251 -30.79 -3.51 -14.90
CA ARG A 251 -30.68 -4.07 -16.26
C ARG A 251 -29.54 -5.03 -16.42
N GLY A 252 -28.50 -4.90 -15.59
CA GLY A 252 -27.18 -5.47 -15.81
C GLY A 252 -26.36 -4.67 -16.83
N LEU A 253 -25.06 -4.83 -16.82
CA LEU A 253 -24.16 -4.22 -17.81
C LEU A 253 -23.73 -5.26 -18.84
N PRO A 254 -23.65 -4.88 -20.14
CA PRO A 254 -23.14 -5.76 -21.18
C PRO A 254 -21.67 -6.09 -20.95
N PRO A 255 -21.15 -7.17 -21.57
CA PRO A 255 -19.72 -7.46 -21.56
C PRO A 255 -18.95 -6.34 -22.25
N ALA A 256 -17.68 -6.14 -21.86
CA ALA A 256 -16.77 -5.18 -22.49
C ALA A 256 -15.40 -5.83 -22.64
N GLY A 257 -15.01 -6.18 -23.86
CA GLY A 257 -13.78 -6.94 -24.09
C GLY A 257 -13.73 -8.23 -23.28
N ALA A 258 -12.71 -8.38 -22.43
CA ALA A 258 -12.53 -9.52 -21.53
C ALA A 258 -13.42 -9.44 -20.27
N VAL A 259 -14.16 -8.34 -20.06
CA VAL A 259 -15.00 -8.14 -18.87
C VAL A 259 -16.38 -8.78 -19.07
N ARG A 260 -16.76 -9.63 -18.13
CA ARG A 260 -18.05 -10.33 -18.15
C ARG A 260 -19.22 -9.38 -17.91
N ALA A 261 -20.36 -9.70 -18.52
CA ALA A 261 -21.62 -9.02 -18.23
C ALA A 261 -21.95 -9.09 -16.74
N SER A 262 -22.48 -8.01 -16.17
CA SER A 262 -23.12 -8.08 -14.86
C SER A 262 -24.57 -8.55 -15.01
N ARG A 263 -25.03 -9.37 -14.07
CA ARG A 263 -26.43 -9.89 -14.10
C ARG A 263 -27.40 -8.81 -13.69
N ALA A 264 -28.53 -8.73 -14.40
CA ALA A 264 -29.66 -7.91 -14.00
C ALA A 264 -30.17 -8.33 -12.61
N ASN A 265 -30.42 -7.33 -11.74
CA ASN A 265 -30.96 -7.54 -10.41
C ASN A 265 -32.07 -6.51 -10.07
N PRO A 266 -33.26 -6.58 -10.70
CA PRO A 266 -34.35 -5.63 -10.48
C PRO A 266 -34.86 -5.60 -9.02
N ALA A 267 -34.74 -6.72 -8.31
CA ALA A 267 -35.13 -6.80 -6.91
C ALA A 267 -34.20 -5.93 -6.03
N ARG A 268 -32.91 -6.00 -6.26
CA ARG A 268 -31.93 -5.19 -5.56
C ARG A 268 -32.05 -3.71 -5.96
N ALA A 269 -32.23 -3.40 -7.23
CA ALA A 269 -32.44 -2.04 -7.71
C ALA A 269 -33.65 -1.35 -7.02
N ARG A 270 -34.76 -2.07 -6.80
CA ARG A 270 -35.91 -1.54 -6.04
C ARG A 270 -35.59 -1.25 -4.57
N GLN A 271 -34.67 -2.01 -3.96
CA GLN A 271 -34.18 -1.70 -2.60
C GLN A 271 -33.29 -0.44 -2.63
N LEU A 272 -32.37 -0.36 -3.60
CA LEU A 272 -31.48 0.78 -3.78
C LEU A 272 -32.24 2.08 -4.07
N ALA A 273 -33.31 2.03 -4.86
CA ALA A 273 -34.15 3.20 -5.15
C ALA A 273 -34.76 3.85 -3.89
N ARG A 274 -34.76 3.17 -2.75
CA ARG A 274 -35.23 3.68 -1.44
C ARG A 274 -34.08 4.08 -0.52
N ALA A 275 -32.84 3.81 -0.91
CA ALA A 275 -31.66 4.12 -0.12
C ALA A 275 -31.18 5.54 -0.41
N ASP A 276 -30.49 6.12 0.56
CA ASP A 276 -29.82 7.41 0.43
C ASP A 276 -28.34 7.17 0.07
N PRO A 277 -27.87 7.58 -1.12
CA PRO A 277 -26.49 7.37 -1.54
C PRO A 277 -25.46 8.10 -0.66
N SER A 278 -25.86 9.17 0.02
CA SER A 278 -25.00 9.88 0.96
C SER A 278 -24.80 9.12 2.29
N ARG A 279 -25.59 8.08 2.52
CA ARG A 279 -25.58 7.25 3.72
C ARG A 279 -25.29 5.79 3.38
N PRO A 280 -24.03 5.38 3.25
CA PRO A 280 -23.65 4.01 2.84
C PRO A 280 -24.27 2.90 3.69
N ALA A 281 -24.59 3.16 4.97
CA ALA A 281 -25.32 2.22 5.83
C ALA A 281 -26.73 1.90 5.31
N SER A 282 -27.38 2.80 4.55
CA SER A 282 -28.68 2.53 3.90
C SER A 282 -28.53 1.57 2.72
N ILE A 283 -27.36 1.51 2.12
CA ILE A 283 -27.01 0.68 0.96
C ILE A 283 -26.48 -0.68 1.44
N TRP A 284 -25.52 -0.65 2.35
CA TRP A 284 -24.86 -1.83 2.93
C TRP A 284 -25.00 -1.84 4.46
N PRO A 285 -26.19 -2.18 4.99
CA PRO A 285 -26.48 -2.09 6.44
C PRO A 285 -25.64 -3.06 7.31
N ARG A 286 -24.89 -3.94 6.67
CA ARG A 286 -24.05 -4.93 7.33
C ARG A 286 -22.56 -4.74 7.07
N LEU A 287 -22.17 -3.67 6.38
CA LEU A 287 -20.78 -3.27 6.21
C LEU A 287 -20.27 -2.76 7.57
N THR A 288 -19.30 -3.46 8.15
CA THR A 288 -18.76 -3.16 9.48
C THR A 288 -17.30 -2.81 9.48
N LEU A 289 -16.60 -3.10 8.37
CA LEU A 289 -15.15 -2.93 8.31
C LEU A 289 -14.68 -2.40 6.95
N VAL A 290 -13.81 -1.38 7.01
CA VAL A 290 -12.94 -0.97 5.92
C VAL A 290 -11.51 -1.21 6.35
N SER A 291 -10.73 -1.93 5.55
CA SER A 291 -9.29 -2.08 5.76
C SER A 291 -8.53 -1.36 4.66
N CYS A 292 -7.66 -0.43 5.03
CA CYS A 292 -6.83 0.36 4.10
C CYS A 292 -5.51 0.75 4.74
N TRP A 293 -4.58 1.34 3.98
CA TRP A 293 -3.43 1.98 4.60
C TRP A 293 -3.89 3.10 5.53
N GLY A 294 -3.25 3.23 6.68
CA GLY A 294 -3.61 4.21 7.70
C GLY A 294 -2.41 4.88 8.35
N ASP A 295 -1.20 4.67 7.81
CA ASP A 295 0.04 5.26 8.30
C ASP A 295 0.62 6.28 7.29
N GLY A 296 1.59 7.06 7.72
CA GLY A 296 2.21 8.09 6.91
C GLY A 296 1.17 9.09 6.38
N HIS A 297 1.26 9.45 5.11
CA HIS A 297 0.31 10.40 4.50
C HIS A 297 -1.14 9.87 4.51
N ALA A 298 -1.36 8.58 4.36
CA ALA A 298 -2.71 8.00 4.35
C ALA A 298 -3.46 8.26 5.67
N ALA A 299 -2.76 8.44 6.79
CA ALA A 299 -3.36 8.76 8.08
C ALA A 299 -4.15 10.08 8.05
N THR A 300 -3.72 11.06 7.26
CA THR A 300 -4.40 12.37 7.13
C THR A 300 -5.78 12.28 6.47
N LEU A 301 -6.05 11.20 5.74
CA LEU A 301 -7.27 10.98 4.97
C LEU A 301 -8.28 10.05 5.68
N ILE A 302 -7.86 9.39 6.75
CA ILE A 302 -8.75 8.53 7.55
C ILE A 302 -9.92 9.30 8.17
N PRO A 303 -9.75 10.53 8.72
CA PRO A 303 -10.86 11.30 9.27
C PRO A 303 -11.98 11.57 8.24
N ASP A 304 -11.65 11.93 6.99
CA ASP A 304 -12.66 12.14 5.94
C ASP A 304 -13.39 10.83 5.61
N LEU A 305 -12.66 9.73 5.47
CA LEU A 305 -13.27 8.41 5.26
C LEU A 305 -14.21 8.01 6.42
N GLN A 306 -13.82 8.31 7.66
CA GLN A 306 -14.64 8.00 8.84
C GLN A 306 -15.92 8.86 8.91
N ILE A 307 -15.88 10.12 8.43
CA ILE A 307 -17.08 10.98 8.33
C ILE A 307 -18.06 10.39 7.31
N ARG A 308 -17.57 9.88 6.18
CA ARG A 308 -18.41 9.26 5.13
C ARG A 308 -18.97 7.90 5.53
N LEU A 309 -18.28 7.20 6.42
CA LEU A 309 -18.63 5.86 6.90
C LEU A 309 -18.66 5.82 8.44
N PRO A 310 -19.56 6.58 9.11
CA PRO A 310 -19.52 6.78 10.57
C PRO A 310 -19.75 5.48 11.36
N GLU A 311 -20.50 4.52 10.79
CA GLU A 311 -20.85 3.25 11.46
C GLU A 311 -19.85 2.12 11.13
N VAL A 312 -18.84 2.39 10.31
CA VAL A 312 -17.88 1.40 9.80
C VAL A 312 -16.53 1.61 10.47
N ARG A 313 -15.99 0.56 11.07
CA ARG A 313 -14.63 0.62 11.63
C ARG A 313 -13.60 0.67 10.51
N VAL A 314 -12.68 1.63 10.57
CA VAL A 314 -11.49 1.66 9.71
C VAL A 314 -10.34 0.95 10.41
N GLN A 315 -9.73 -0.04 9.74
CA GLN A 315 -8.57 -0.80 10.22
C GLN A 315 -7.36 -0.50 9.33
N PRO A 316 -6.31 0.14 9.88
CA PRO A 316 -5.02 0.21 9.19
C PRO A 316 -4.44 -1.18 8.90
N LYS A 317 -3.85 -1.37 7.70
CA LYS A 317 -3.31 -2.68 7.26
C LYS A 317 -1.95 -3.04 7.85
N GLY A 318 -1.22 -2.10 8.41
CA GLY A 318 0.20 -2.23 8.68
C GLY A 318 1.07 -2.06 7.42
N LEU A 319 2.35 -2.36 7.53
CA LEU A 319 3.32 -2.20 6.45
C LEU A 319 3.39 -3.48 5.61
N ILE A 320 2.97 -3.35 4.35
CA ILE A 320 3.00 -4.41 3.35
C ILE A 320 3.67 -3.85 2.10
N ALA A 321 4.76 -4.48 1.67
CA ALA A 321 5.46 -4.21 0.43
C ALA A 321 5.36 -5.42 -0.52
N THR A 322 5.68 -5.22 -1.80
CA THR A 322 5.76 -6.33 -2.76
C THR A 322 6.85 -7.34 -2.36
N GLU A 323 7.92 -6.84 -1.76
CA GLU A 323 9.07 -7.61 -1.32
C GLU A 323 8.80 -8.43 -0.06
N ALA A 324 7.98 -7.90 0.86
CA ALA A 324 7.77 -8.52 2.18
C ALA A 324 6.48 -8.03 2.87
N PHE A 325 5.90 -8.90 3.67
CA PHE A 325 4.85 -8.57 4.62
C PHE A 325 5.50 -8.22 5.96
N VAL A 326 5.65 -6.92 6.27
CA VAL A 326 6.47 -6.47 7.40
C VAL A 326 5.71 -6.48 8.73
N SER A 327 4.50 -5.91 8.76
CA SER A 327 3.66 -5.91 9.97
C SER A 327 2.20 -6.16 9.64
N LEU A 328 1.44 -6.64 10.61
CA LEU A 328 0.04 -7.04 10.44
C LEU A 328 -0.84 -6.45 11.55
N PRO A 329 -2.12 -6.15 11.27
CA PRO A 329 -3.09 -5.83 12.32
C PRO A 329 -3.31 -7.05 13.21
N PHE A 330 -3.04 -6.90 14.51
CA PHE A 330 -3.21 -7.96 15.50
C PHE A 330 -3.37 -7.37 16.90
N ALA A 331 -4.39 -7.79 17.63
CA ALA A 331 -4.68 -7.32 18.99
C ALA A 331 -4.70 -5.78 19.14
N GLY A 332 -5.20 -5.07 18.13
CA GLY A 332 -5.30 -3.60 18.12
C GLY A 332 -4.00 -2.85 17.84
N ARG A 333 -2.92 -3.55 17.46
CA ARG A 333 -1.60 -3.01 17.12
C ARG A 333 -1.11 -3.56 15.78
N HIS A 334 0.12 -3.21 15.39
CA HIS A 334 0.77 -3.70 14.16
C HIS A 334 2.11 -4.39 14.44
N PRO A 335 2.12 -5.56 15.15
CA PRO A 335 3.35 -6.29 15.39
C PRO A 335 4.03 -6.72 14.09
N LEU A 336 5.35 -6.87 14.13
CA LEU A 336 6.15 -7.45 13.06
C LEU A 336 5.65 -8.87 12.72
N ALA A 337 5.63 -9.19 11.44
CA ALA A 337 5.26 -10.49 10.93
C ALA A 337 6.40 -11.52 11.13
N ILE A 338 6.84 -11.71 12.37
CA ILE A 338 8.06 -12.44 12.76
C ILE A 338 8.09 -13.91 12.33
N CYS A 339 6.96 -14.48 11.94
CA CYS A 339 6.87 -15.83 11.37
C CYS A 339 6.99 -15.86 9.84
N SER A 340 7.01 -14.68 9.18
CA SER A 340 7.02 -14.57 7.72
C SER A 340 8.43 -14.48 7.17
N HIS A 341 9.15 -13.42 7.49
CA HIS A 341 10.47 -13.10 6.97
C HIS A 341 11.47 -12.91 8.11
N PHE A 342 12.75 -12.93 7.78
CA PHE A 342 13.79 -12.49 8.70
C PHE A 342 13.96 -10.98 8.55
N PHE A 343 13.94 -10.27 9.68
CA PHE A 343 13.99 -8.82 9.74
C PHE A 343 15.26 -8.33 10.43
N GLU A 344 15.87 -7.33 9.81
CA GLU A 344 16.86 -6.45 10.41
C GLU A 344 16.38 -5.00 10.25
N PHE A 345 17.01 -4.10 11.00
CA PHE A 345 16.64 -2.70 11.07
C PHE A 345 17.89 -1.85 11.17
N ILE A 346 17.96 -0.78 10.41
CA ILE A 346 19.09 0.16 10.49
C ILE A 346 18.67 1.32 11.37
N ASP A 347 19.45 1.57 12.43
CA ASP A 347 19.25 2.72 13.32
C ASP A 347 19.84 4.01 12.72
N ASP A 348 19.62 5.17 13.37
CA ASP A 348 20.12 6.47 12.92
C ASP A 348 21.67 6.59 12.95
N ARG A 349 22.36 5.58 13.50
CA ARG A 349 23.82 5.46 13.51
C ARG A 349 24.34 4.46 12.48
N GLU A 350 23.49 4.05 11.56
CA GLU A 350 23.78 3.07 10.52
C GLU A 350 24.14 1.66 11.03
N HIS A 351 23.76 1.31 12.27
CA HIS A 351 23.97 -0.04 12.79
C HIS A 351 22.75 -0.93 12.46
N ALA A 352 23.05 -2.14 12.00
CA ALA A 352 22.02 -3.16 11.80
C ALA A 352 21.62 -3.78 13.13
N ARG A 353 20.33 -3.62 13.49
CA ARG A 353 19.65 -4.20 14.65
C ARG A 353 18.79 -5.36 14.23
N THR A 354 18.65 -6.33 15.09
CA THR A 354 17.68 -7.42 14.92
C THR A 354 16.31 -7.04 15.51
N ALA A 355 15.26 -7.78 15.15
CA ALA A 355 13.91 -7.49 15.62
C ALA A 355 13.74 -7.52 17.15
N TRP A 356 14.59 -8.21 17.89
CA TRP A 356 14.56 -8.29 19.36
C TRP A 356 15.44 -7.24 20.05
N GLU A 357 16.15 -6.40 19.29
CA GLU A 357 16.95 -5.29 19.80
C GLU A 357 16.27 -3.93 19.65
N LEU A 358 15.05 -3.90 19.09
CA LEU A 358 14.32 -2.66 18.85
C LEU A 358 13.77 -2.10 20.17
N ALA A 359 13.79 -0.76 20.29
CA ALA A 359 13.29 -0.03 21.44
C ALA A 359 12.06 0.82 21.09
N GLU A 360 11.13 0.92 22.04
CA GLU A 360 9.93 1.76 21.91
C GLU A 360 10.31 3.23 21.75
N GLY A 361 9.64 3.92 20.83
CA GLY A 361 9.86 5.33 20.52
C GLY A 361 10.98 5.58 19.49
N GLU A 362 11.86 4.60 19.25
CA GLU A 362 12.94 4.73 18.30
C GLU A 362 12.47 4.46 16.86
N SER A 363 13.20 5.01 15.91
CA SER A 363 12.93 4.89 14.47
C SER A 363 14.02 4.12 13.76
N TYR A 364 13.63 3.35 12.74
CA TYR A 364 14.53 2.45 12.02
C TYR A 364 14.13 2.33 10.56
N SER A 365 15.10 1.93 9.73
CA SER A 365 14.88 1.52 8.33
C SER A 365 14.79 0.02 8.20
N VAL A 366 13.80 -0.46 7.47
CA VAL A 366 13.51 -1.89 7.38
C VAL A 366 14.43 -2.59 6.39
N VAL A 367 15.02 -3.70 6.82
CA VAL A 367 15.82 -4.62 6.01
C VAL A 367 15.21 -6.03 6.10
N VAL A 368 15.10 -6.72 4.97
CA VAL A 368 14.44 -8.03 4.92
C VAL A 368 15.32 -9.08 4.25
N THR A 369 15.17 -10.32 4.74
CA THR A 369 15.64 -11.53 4.06
C THR A 369 14.45 -12.44 3.84
N THR A 370 14.22 -12.87 2.60
CA THR A 370 13.01 -13.55 2.17
C THR A 370 13.27 -14.85 1.40
N GLY A 371 12.29 -15.73 1.36
CA GLY A 371 12.31 -16.95 0.55
C GLY A 371 12.24 -16.70 -0.96
N GLY A 372 12.01 -15.45 -1.39
CA GLY A 372 12.12 -15.02 -2.78
C GLY A 372 13.54 -14.83 -3.27
N GLY A 373 14.54 -14.87 -2.35
CA GLY A 373 15.96 -14.71 -2.70
C GLY A 373 16.50 -13.28 -2.51
N LEU A 374 15.79 -12.44 -1.76
CA LEU A 374 16.33 -11.16 -1.29
C LEU A 374 17.03 -11.38 0.06
N TYR A 375 18.29 -10.92 0.19
CA TYR A 375 19.10 -11.10 1.38
C TYR A 375 19.61 -9.75 1.85
N ARG A 376 19.31 -9.39 3.12
CA ARG A 376 19.63 -8.10 3.73
C ARG A 376 19.22 -6.92 2.86
N TYR A 377 18.05 -7.05 2.22
CA TYR A 377 17.52 -6.08 1.25
C TYR A 377 16.90 -4.90 1.97
N GLN A 378 17.38 -3.71 1.68
CA GLN A 378 16.87 -2.45 2.22
C GLN A 378 15.57 -2.06 1.50
N LEU A 379 14.44 -2.09 2.23
CA LEU A 379 13.14 -1.63 1.71
C LEU A 379 13.10 -0.10 1.57
N ARG A 380 13.98 0.60 2.30
CA ARG A 380 13.96 2.07 2.45
C ARG A 380 12.64 2.59 3.01
N ASP A 381 11.92 1.75 3.71
CA ASP A 381 10.74 2.10 4.49
C ASP A 381 11.18 2.45 5.92
N ARG A 382 10.89 3.68 6.34
CA ARG A 382 11.17 4.18 7.69
C ARG A 382 10.00 3.87 8.59
N ILE A 383 10.28 3.32 9.78
CA ILE A 383 9.28 2.96 10.78
C ILE A 383 9.65 3.52 12.15
N THR A 384 8.66 3.63 13.05
CA THR A 384 8.88 3.81 14.48
C THR A 384 8.26 2.65 15.24
N VAL A 385 8.88 2.27 16.35
CA VAL A 385 8.31 1.28 17.28
C VAL A 385 7.33 1.99 18.20
N ASP A 386 6.05 1.65 18.12
CA ASP A 386 4.96 2.27 18.92
C ASP A 386 4.51 1.40 20.10
N GLY A 387 5.31 0.42 20.48
CA GLY A 387 5.12 -0.50 21.59
C GLY A 387 5.36 -1.96 21.20
N PHE A 388 4.76 -2.87 21.97
CA PHE A 388 4.98 -4.31 21.79
C PHE A 388 3.68 -5.10 21.92
N VAL A 389 3.64 -6.26 21.24
CA VAL A 389 2.65 -7.32 21.49
C VAL A 389 3.42 -8.55 21.98
N GLY A 390 3.32 -8.83 23.28
CA GLY A 390 4.25 -9.73 23.95
C GLY A 390 5.67 -9.15 23.92
N MET A 391 6.62 -9.86 23.31
CA MET A 391 7.99 -9.37 23.07
C MET A 391 8.20 -8.90 21.62
N THR A 392 7.18 -8.95 20.80
CA THR A 392 7.28 -8.56 19.38
C THR A 392 7.04 -7.07 19.22
N PRO A 393 7.97 -6.32 18.61
CA PRO A 393 7.78 -4.91 18.32
C PRO A 393 6.53 -4.68 17.45
N SER A 394 5.71 -3.71 17.87
CA SER A 394 4.66 -3.11 17.04
C SER A 394 5.22 -1.88 16.37
N ILE A 395 4.93 -1.70 15.09
CA ILE A 395 5.53 -0.64 14.30
C ILE A 395 4.48 0.20 13.58
N ARG A 396 4.83 1.46 13.34
CA ARG A 396 4.09 2.38 12.49
C ARG A 396 5.00 2.88 11.37
N PHE A 397 4.50 2.88 10.16
CA PHE A 397 5.20 3.41 8.99
C PHE A 397 5.24 4.94 9.05
N LEU A 398 6.40 5.52 8.79
CA LEU A 398 6.62 6.96 8.77
C LEU A 398 6.68 7.52 7.34
N GLY A 399 7.38 6.83 6.44
CA GLY A 399 7.60 7.28 5.06
C GLY A 399 8.71 6.47 4.39
N LYS A 400 9.10 6.90 3.18
CA LYS A 400 10.25 6.33 2.46
C LYS A 400 11.48 7.22 2.59
N GLU A 401 12.64 6.63 2.81
CA GLU A 401 13.91 7.35 2.95
C GLU A 401 14.39 8.02 1.66
N ASP A 402 14.05 7.46 0.51
CA ASP A 402 14.43 7.96 -0.80
C ASP A 402 13.49 9.04 -1.36
N SER A 403 12.42 9.34 -0.65
CA SER A 403 11.50 10.43 -0.98
C SER A 403 11.97 11.75 -0.36
N VAL A 404 13.12 12.24 -0.83
CA VAL A 404 13.67 13.55 -0.44
C VAL A 404 13.56 14.52 -1.61
N SER A 405 12.98 15.69 -1.37
CA SER A 405 13.04 16.82 -2.29
C SER A 405 14.21 17.72 -1.92
N ASP A 406 15.04 18.02 -2.90
CA ASP A 406 16.26 18.81 -2.70
C ASP A 406 16.48 19.71 -3.93
N LEU A 407 16.14 20.99 -3.81
CA LEU A 407 16.27 21.99 -4.88
C LEU A 407 17.55 22.83 -4.73
N CYS A 408 17.95 23.11 -3.50
CA CYS A 408 19.07 23.99 -3.17
C CYS A 408 19.82 23.55 -1.90
N GLY A 409 19.64 22.32 -1.46
CA GLY A 409 20.29 21.76 -0.27
C GLY A 409 19.39 21.60 0.95
N GLU A 410 18.10 21.89 0.84
CA GLU A 410 17.12 21.88 1.95
C GLU A 410 16.75 20.48 2.44
N LYS A 411 16.85 19.46 1.60
CA LYS A 411 16.65 18.03 1.92
C LYS A 411 15.38 17.75 2.72
N LEU A 412 14.22 18.16 2.19
CA LEU A 412 12.93 17.85 2.80
C LEU A 412 12.59 16.37 2.53
N SER A 413 12.45 15.58 3.58
CA SER A 413 12.01 14.19 3.47
C SER A 413 10.48 14.08 3.50
N GLU A 414 9.91 13.12 2.78
CA GLU A 414 8.48 12.82 2.81
C GLU A 414 8.02 12.48 4.23
N GLU A 415 8.79 11.73 4.98
CA GLU A 415 8.51 11.38 6.38
C GLU A 415 8.27 12.63 7.23
N TRP A 416 9.17 13.61 7.12
CA TRP A 416 9.07 14.87 7.85
C TRP A 416 7.80 15.63 7.47
N VAL A 417 7.57 15.82 6.17
CA VAL A 417 6.41 16.54 5.63
C VAL A 417 5.11 15.83 6.02
N ALA A 418 5.04 14.51 5.90
CA ALA A 418 3.86 13.75 6.29
C ALA A 418 3.54 13.91 7.79
N ARG A 419 4.57 13.90 8.65
CA ARG A 419 4.44 14.12 10.09
C ARG A 419 3.92 15.53 10.41
N VAL A 420 4.44 16.55 9.74
CA VAL A 420 3.98 17.92 9.88
C VAL A 420 2.52 18.05 9.45
N LEU A 421 2.18 17.60 8.24
CA LEU A 421 0.81 17.70 7.72
C LEU A 421 -0.20 16.90 8.57
N SER A 422 0.17 15.73 9.09
CA SER A 422 -0.72 14.95 9.96
C SER A 422 -1.09 15.63 11.28
N ARG A 423 -0.26 16.56 11.75
CA ARG A 423 -0.55 17.38 12.95
C ARG A 423 -1.32 18.65 12.61
N LEU A 424 -0.99 19.29 11.50
CA LEU A 424 -1.56 20.59 11.17
C LEU A 424 -2.95 20.51 10.51
N LEU A 425 -3.13 19.57 9.56
CA LEU A 425 -4.36 19.52 8.75
C LEU A 425 -5.63 19.27 9.58
N PRO A 426 -5.66 18.36 10.56
CA PRO A 426 -6.87 18.15 11.36
C PRO A 426 -7.35 19.39 12.12
N VAL A 427 -6.44 20.33 12.40
CA VAL A 427 -6.73 21.55 13.18
C VAL A 427 -6.96 22.76 12.27
N LEU A 428 -6.10 22.95 11.26
CA LEU A 428 -6.06 24.18 10.45
C LEU A 428 -6.77 24.02 9.10
N ALA A 429 -7.03 22.81 8.67
CA ALA A 429 -7.75 22.50 7.44
C ALA A 429 -8.56 21.21 7.62
N PRO A 430 -9.57 21.22 8.51
CA PRO A 430 -10.43 20.04 8.71
C PRO A 430 -11.11 19.67 7.39
N ARG A 431 -11.51 18.39 7.25
CA ARG A 431 -12.14 17.86 6.04
C ARG A 431 -11.28 17.96 4.76
N THR A 432 -9.94 17.92 4.94
CA THR A 432 -9.01 17.82 3.82
C THR A 432 -9.20 16.50 3.09
N THR A 433 -9.47 16.55 1.79
CA THR A 433 -9.63 15.39 0.91
C THR A 433 -8.38 15.13 0.07
N PHE A 434 -7.53 16.15 -0.10
CA PHE A 434 -6.26 16.05 -0.81
C PHE A 434 -5.27 17.04 -0.24
N ALA A 435 -4.02 16.62 -0.04
CA ALA A 435 -2.91 17.50 0.33
C ALA A 435 -1.60 16.99 -0.30
N LEU A 436 -0.83 17.89 -0.91
CA LEU A 436 0.45 17.60 -1.54
C LEU A 436 1.37 18.80 -1.41
N LEU A 437 2.49 18.66 -0.71
CA LEU A 437 3.59 19.62 -0.77
C LEU A 437 4.45 19.31 -1.99
N ALA A 438 4.68 20.29 -2.86
CA ALA A 438 5.47 20.07 -4.06
C ALA A 438 6.34 21.28 -4.39
N PRO A 439 7.53 21.06 -4.97
CA PRO A 439 8.41 22.11 -5.41
C PRO A 439 7.88 22.76 -6.70
N GLU A 440 7.98 24.10 -6.74
CA GLU A 440 7.73 24.90 -7.94
C GLU A 440 8.96 25.72 -8.26
N THR A 441 9.38 25.67 -9.51
CA THR A 441 10.58 26.39 -10.02
C THR A 441 10.24 27.46 -11.04
N GLU A 442 8.97 27.53 -11.47
CA GLU A 442 8.52 28.54 -12.40
C GLU A 442 8.43 29.93 -11.73
N GLY A 443 8.99 30.95 -12.36
CA GLY A 443 8.94 32.33 -11.88
C GLY A 443 10.12 32.78 -11.02
N GLY A 444 11.29 32.13 -11.11
CA GLY A 444 12.53 32.58 -10.46
C GLY A 444 12.96 31.71 -9.29
N THR A 445 13.08 32.28 -8.08
CA THR A 445 13.49 31.54 -6.88
C THR A 445 12.53 30.38 -6.58
N PRO A 446 13.00 29.15 -6.39
CA PRO A 446 12.20 27.98 -6.06
C PRO A 446 11.31 28.19 -4.82
N GLN A 447 10.19 27.51 -4.77
CA GLN A 447 9.24 27.58 -3.67
C GLN A 447 8.53 26.24 -3.49
N TYR A 448 8.30 25.82 -2.25
CA TYR A 448 7.34 24.75 -1.97
C TYR A 448 5.93 25.30 -1.90
N VAL A 449 4.98 24.56 -2.49
CA VAL A 449 3.56 24.90 -2.48
C VAL A 449 2.78 23.73 -1.90
N LEU A 450 2.00 23.98 -0.85
CA LEU A 450 1.03 23.02 -0.35
C LEU A 450 -0.26 23.16 -1.17
N TYR A 451 -0.52 22.20 -2.05
CA TYR A 451 -1.78 22.06 -2.77
C TYR A 451 -2.79 21.34 -1.88
N ILE A 452 -3.93 21.96 -1.62
CA ILE A 452 -4.93 21.43 -0.69
C ILE A 452 -6.34 21.52 -1.26
N ALA A 453 -7.06 20.38 -1.28
CA ALA A 453 -8.50 20.33 -1.46
C ALA A 453 -9.15 20.04 -0.11
N SER A 454 -10.09 20.88 0.28
CA SER A 454 -10.87 20.74 1.51
C SER A 454 -12.25 21.32 1.29
N ASP A 455 -13.29 20.68 1.86
CA ASP A 455 -14.67 21.16 1.83
C ASP A 455 -14.83 22.48 2.62
N GLU A 456 -13.92 22.72 3.56
CA GLU A 456 -13.88 23.96 4.34
C GLU A 456 -12.69 24.82 3.95
N VAL A 457 -12.79 26.12 4.21
CA VAL A 457 -11.67 27.05 3.96
C VAL A 457 -10.59 26.78 5.01
N PRO A 458 -9.35 26.47 4.59
CA PRO A 458 -8.24 26.34 5.54
C PRO A 458 -8.05 27.61 6.37
N ALA A 459 -7.63 27.45 7.62
CA ALA A 459 -7.34 28.58 8.49
C ALA A 459 -6.24 29.48 7.88
N PRO A 460 -6.37 30.83 7.97
CA PRO A 460 -5.35 31.75 7.44
C PRO A 460 -3.94 31.49 7.98
N ALA A 461 -3.83 30.99 9.20
CA ALA A 461 -2.56 30.64 9.84
C ALA A 461 -1.86 29.40 9.28
N LEU A 462 -2.50 28.62 8.38
CA LEU A 462 -1.92 27.37 7.89
C LEU A 462 -0.56 27.57 7.23
N GLY A 463 -0.40 28.61 6.40
CA GLY A 463 0.85 28.90 5.70
C GLY A 463 1.98 29.26 6.67
N GLU A 464 1.73 30.16 7.61
CA GLU A 464 2.74 30.59 8.60
C GLU A 464 3.12 29.43 9.54
N THR A 465 2.14 28.64 9.99
CA THR A 465 2.39 27.49 10.87
C THR A 465 3.19 26.42 10.13
N LEU A 466 2.85 26.14 8.87
CA LEU A 466 3.59 25.20 8.04
C LEU A 466 5.04 25.67 7.81
N GLU A 467 5.25 26.94 7.51
CA GLU A 467 6.59 27.53 7.37
C GLU A 467 7.41 27.34 8.66
N GLY A 468 6.82 27.65 9.82
CA GLY A 468 7.48 27.47 11.11
C GLY A 468 7.89 26.02 11.37
N GLU A 469 7.04 25.05 11.01
CA GLU A 469 7.34 23.64 11.16
C GLU A 469 8.43 23.17 10.16
N LEU A 470 8.38 23.62 8.90
CA LEU A 470 9.40 23.27 7.91
C LEU A 470 10.76 23.89 8.29
N ALA A 471 10.77 25.08 8.88
CA ALA A 471 11.97 25.78 9.34
C ALA A 471 12.67 25.08 10.54
N LEU A 472 12.03 24.12 11.19
CA LEU A 472 12.72 23.24 12.15
C LEU A 472 13.76 22.34 11.47
N ASN A 473 13.67 22.14 10.15
CA ASN A 473 14.79 21.58 9.38
C ASN A 473 15.84 22.67 9.15
N PRO A 474 17.08 22.53 9.72
CA PRO A 474 18.09 23.58 9.63
C PRO A 474 18.50 23.90 8.19
N ASN A 475 18.49 22.90 7.30
CA ASN A 475 18.85 23.09 5.90
C ASN A 475 17.78 23.91 5.16
N TYR A 476 16.50 23.60 5.38
CA TYR A 476 15.37 24.36 4.83
C TYR A 476 15.44 25.82 5.31
N ALA A 477 15.55 26.02 6.62
CA ALA A 477 15.67 27.37 7.20
C ALA A 477 16.89 28.14 6.66
N HIS A 478 18.00 27.43 6.38
CA HIS A 478 19.18 28.04 5.79
C HIS A 478 18.93 28.50 4.35
N CYS A 479 18.35 27.66 3.50
CA CYS A 479 18.03 27.99 2.12
C CYS A 479 17.04 29.19 2.03
N VAL A 480 16.04 29.24 2.91
CA VAL A 480 15.09 30.37 2.98
C VAL A 480 15.81 31.65 3.40
N ARG A 481 16.64 31.62 4.44
CA ARG A 481 17.42 32.81 4.89
C ARG A 481 18.38 33.34 3.83
N LEU A 482 18.94 32.48 3.02
CA LEU A 482 19.82 32.87 1.90
C LEU A 482 19.06 33.36 0.67
N GLY A 483 17.74 33.36 0.69
CA GLY A 483 16.91 33.69 -0.47
C GLY A 483 17.02 32.71 -1.65
N GLN A 484 17.60 31.53 -1.41
CA GLN A 484 17.67 30.44 -2.40
C GLN A 484 16.33 29.71 -2.53
N LEU A 485 15.50 29.78 -1.49
CA LEU A 485 14.16 29.20 -1.44
C LEU A 485 13.20 30.26 -0.88
N ARG A 486 12.03 30.42 -1.48
CA ARG A 486 10.96 31.26 -0.91
C ARG A 486 10.22 30.48 0.17
N SER A 487 9.64 31.20 1.15
CA SER A 487 8.75 30.62 2.15
C SER A 487 7.61 29.84 1.49
N VAL A 488 7.13 28.79 2.18
CA VAL A 488 6.07 27.93 1.65
C VAL A 488 4.79 28.72 1.33
N ALA A 489 4.14 28.36 0.24
CA ALA A 489 2.83 28.88 -0.11
C ALA A 489 1.75 27.80 0.07
N VAL A 490 0.50 28.24 0.30
CA VAL A 490 -0.68 27.37 0.33
C VAL A 490 -1.56 27.71 -0.87
N ALA A 491 -1.94 26.71 -1.65
CA ALA A 491 -2.79 26.86 -2.81
C ALA A 491 -4.01 25.94 -2.71
N ARG A 492 -5.20 26.50 -2.77
CA ARG A 492 -6.42 25.71 -2.84
C ARG A 492 -6.61 25.15 -4.24
N VAL A 493 -6.90 23.87 -4.31
CA VAL A 493 -7.29 23.17 -5.53
C VAL A 493 -8.72 22.63 -5.39
N ASP A 494 -9.33 22.29 -6.51
CA ASP A 494 -10.69 21.76 -6.51
C ASP A 494 -10.74 20.27 -6.07
N ALA A 495 -11.93 19.75 -5.90
CA ALA A 495 -12.15 18.36 -5.46
C ALA A 495 -11.57 17.31 -6.44
N ALA A 496 -11.37 17.66 -7.73
CA ALA A 496 -10.76 16.77 -8.71
C ALA A 496 -9.22 16.68 -8.61
N ALA A 497 -8.60 17.37 -7.65
CA ALA A 497 -7.14 17.37 -7.50
C ALA A 497 -6.56 15.98 -7.27
N ALA A 498 -7.22 15.14 -6.48
CA ALA A 498 -6.80 13.75 -6.25
C ALA A 498 -6.80 12.94 -7.56
N GLU A 499 -7.78 13.13 -8.43
CA GLU A 499 -7.87 12.46 -9.73
C GLU A 499 -6.77 12.94 -10.68
N ARG A 500 -6.57 14.26 -10.76
CA ARG A 500 -5.48 14.83 -11.57
C ARG A 500 -4.11 14.39 -11.10
N TYR A 501 -3.91 14.27 -9.79
CA TYR A 501 -2.69 13.70 -9.22
C TYR A 501 -2.46 12.26 -9.71
N LEU A 502 -3.48 11.40 -9.60
CA LEU A 502 -3.43 10.02 -10.07
C LEU A 502 -3.16 9.95 -11.58
N GLU A 503 -3.83 10.80 -12.37
CA GLU A 503 -3.66 10.85 -13.82
C GLU A 503 -2.24 11.26 -14.22
N ARG A 504 -1.65 12.27 -13.57
CA ARG A 504 -0.26 12.67 -13.82
C ARG A 504 0.72 11.53 -13.57
N LEU A 505 0.54 10.82 -12.45
CA LEU A 505 1.41 9.70 -12.13
C LEU A 505 1.18 8.50 -13.07
N ARG A 506 -0.04 8.31 -13.55
CA ARG A 506 -0.38 7.33 -14.57
C ARG A 506 0.35 7.62 -15.89
N GLN A 507 0.33 8.87 -16.36
CA GLN A 507 1.07 9.29 -17.57
C GLN A 507 2.57 9.08 -17.41
N GLY A 508 3.10 9.15 -16.18
CA GLY A 508 4.47 8.79 -15.84
C GLY A 508 4.73 7.27 -15.74
N GLY A 509 3.78 6.41 -16.18
CA GLY A 509 3.94 4.95 -16.23
C GLY A 509 3.58 4.21 -14.93
N ARG A 510 2.97 4.86 -13.93
CA ARG A 510 2.58 4.19 -12.68
C ARG A 510 1.20 3.54 -12.79
N ARG A 511 1.03 2.36 -12.23
CA ARG A 511 -0.27 1.67 -12.16
C ARG A 511 -1.16 2.33 -11.11
N LEU A 512 -2.44 2.61 -11.44
CA LEU A 512 -3.39 3.31 -10.56
C LEU A 512 -3.54 2.67 -9.16
N GLY A 513 -3.65 1.37 -9.07
CA GLY A 513 -3.75 0.68 -7.78
C GLY A 513 -2.46 0.66 -6.96
N ASN A 514 -1.34 0.98 -7.59
CA ASN A 514 -0.02 1.04 -6.97
C ASN A 514 0.44 2.48 -6.67
N ILE A 515 -0.34 3.49 -7.07
CA ILE A 515 -0.02 4.87 -6.74
C ILE A 515 -0.31 5.07 -5.26
N LYS A 516 0.76 5.29 -4.49
CA LYS A 516 0.68 5.78 -3.11
C LYS A 516 0.67 7.31 -3.20
N PRO A 517 -0.42 7.99 -2.85
CA PRO A 517 -0.35 9.42 -2.61
C PRO A 517 0.71 9.71 -1.58
N THR A 518 1.54 10.70 -1.85
CA THR A 518 2.66 11.12 -1.02
C THR A 518 2.38 12.51 -0.46
N ALA A 519 2.87 12.77 0.73
CA ALA A 519 2.80 14.10 1.33
C ALA A 519 3.71 15.11 0.62
N LEU A 520 4.83 14.63 0.06
CA LEU A 520 5.83 15.41 -0.64
C LEU A 520 6.05 14.85 -2.05
N SER A 521 5.95 15.70 -3.06
CA SER A 521 6.38 15.40 -4.42
C SER A 521 7.79 15.91 -4.68
N THR A 522 8.56 15.18 -5.45
CA THR A 522 9.83 15.67 -6.04
C THR A 522 9.64 16.24 -7.44
N LEU A 523 8.45 16.08 -8.02
CA LEU A 523 8.11 16.61 -9.35
C LEU A 523 7.69 18.07 -9.23
N THR A 524 8.15 18.89 -10.14
CA THR A 524 7.77 20.32 -10.30
C THR A 524 6.59 20.50 -11.26
N GLY A 525 6.02 21.71 -11.38
CA GLY A 525 4.99 22.03 -12.37
C GLY A 525 3.60 21.50 -12.01
N TRP A 526 3.29 21.32 -10.75
CA TRP A 526 1.97 20.94 -10.29
C TRP A 526 0.96 22.09 -10.43
N ARG A 527 1.42 23.34 -10.34
CA ARG A 527 0.57 24.52 -10.53
C ARG A 527 -0.15 24.51 -11.87
N ALA A 528 0.61 24.33 -12.94
CA ALA A 528 0.05 24.21 -14.30
C ALA A 528 -0.85 22.98 -14.44
N TRP A 529 -0.46 21.86 -13.84
CA TRP A 529 -1.22 20.62 -13.90
C TRP A 529 -2.58 20.71 -13.19
N PHE A 530 -2.66 21.44 -12.09
CA PHE A 530 -3.93 21.71 -11.41
C PHE A 530 -4.73 22.85 -12.06
N GLY A 531 -4.30 23.38 -13.21
CA GLY A 531 -5.01 24.43 -13.97
C GLY A 531 -4.97 25.80 -13.28
N MET A 532 -3.96 26.05 -12.47
CA MET A 532 -3.77 27.34 -11.81
C MET A 532 -2.91 28.23 -12.71
N ASP A 533 -3.46 29.38 -13.13
CA ASP A 533 -2.74 30.34 -13.96
C ASP A 533 -1.41 30.77 -13.34
N VAL A 534 -0.36 30.65 -14.13
CA VAL A 534 0.95 31.24 -13.81
C VAL A 534 0.81 32.77 -14.01
N ARG A 535 0.35 33.48 -13.00
CA ARG A 535 0.50 34.95 -13.02
C ARG A 535 1.96 35.26 -12.66
N PRO A 536 2.72 35.92 -13.56
CA PRO A 536 4.02 36.48 -13.16
C PRO A 536 3.81 37.43 -11.99
N ALA A 537 4.65 37.29 -10.96
CA ALA A 537 4.69 38.24 -9.87
C ALA A 537 4.88 39.64 -10.50
N ARG A 538 3.88 40.51 -10.39
CA ARG A 538 4.08 41.94 -10.65
C ARG A 538 4.95 42.43 -9.51
N ASP A 539 6.14 42.92 -9.88
CA ASP A 539 7.00 43.68 -9.00
C ASP A 539 6.17 44.82 -8.36
N ALA A 540 6.11 44.83 -7.04
CA ALA A 540 5.62 45.93 -6.24
C ALA A 540 6.72 46.40 -5.31
#